data_56f3e29e817a98c9bd44810ade7f63be
#
_entry.id   56f3e29e817a98c9bd44810ade7f63be
#
_cell.length_a   1.000
_cell.length_b   1.000
_cell.length_c   1.000
_cell.angle_alpha   90.00
_cell.angle_beta   90.00
_cell.angle_gamma   90.00
#
_symmetry.space_group_name_H-M   'P 1'
#
loop_
_entity.id
_entity.type
_entity.pdbx_description
1 polymer ?
#
loop_
_entity_poly.entity_id
_entity_poly.type
_entity_poly.pdbx_seq_one_letter_code
_entity_poly.pdbx_strand_id
1 'polypeptide(L)'
;MTNSSDFPPFLASDHLSRRTHDILKERLEEDSSGTPRTLSSTAFSVLERLVTVLLPQEEILDQQTLNLALRVDRTLSGPRDGWRFAELPSDSQAWEQALLTLNDLSTSQFERPFSLLEDSAVAAFLDAMGEGKVGLDTPNRLNPSQMQKWALDLRADVIECFLADPRVQDRLGMSANLNGGDERFQGFETVQANEREDFEPATKISSAA
;
A
#
# COMPACT_ATOMS: atom_id res chain seq x y z
N MET A 1 -18.80 15.06 4.10
CA MET A 1 -19.87 14.18 4.62
C MET A 1 -19.74 12.88 3.84
N THR A 2 -19.05 11.91 4.37
CA THR A 2 -18.92 10.57 3.78
C THR A 2 -20.30 9.91 3.80
N ASN A 3 -20.74 9.42 2.66
CA ASN A 3 -22.00 8.69 2.55
C ASN A 3 -21.93 7.45 3.45
N SER A 4 -22.96 7.24 4.26
CA SER A 4 -23.11 6.07 5.17
C SER A 4 -23.02 4.71 4.45
N SER A 5 -23.01 4.69 3.10
CA SER A 5 -22.89 3.48 2.28
C SER A 5 -21.44 2.99 2.08
N ASP A 6 -20.44 3.81 2.43
CA ASP A 6 -19.02 3.49 2.20
C ASP A 6 -18.35 2.80 3.40
N PHE A 7 -19.08 2.68 4.52
CA PHE A 7 -18.55 2.00 5.71
C PHE A 7 -18.75 0.50 5.61
N PRO A 8 -17.71 -0.31 5.76
CA PRO A 8 -17.84 -1.76 5.86
C PRO A 8 -18.80 -2.13 7.00
N PRO A 9 -19.74 -3.07 6.78
CA PRO A 9 -20.72 -3.45 7.79
C PRO A 9 -20.12 -3.93 9.11
N PHE A 10 -18.94 -4.55 9.07
CA PHE A 10 -18.27 -5.04 10.28
C PHE A 10 -17.80 -3.92 11.21
N LEU A 11 -17.61 -2.69 10.73
CA LEU A 11 -17.27 -1.55 11.59
C LEU A 11 -18.39 -1.16 12.56
N ALA A 12 -19.62 -1.49 12.23
CA ALA A 12 -20.77 -1.23 13.10
C ALA A 12 -21.04 -2.37 14.10
N SER A 13 -20.24 -3.45 14.04
CA SER A 13 -20.46 -4.63 14.86
C SER A 13 -19.86 -4.47 16.25
N ASP A 14 -20.43 -5.18 17.22
CA ASP A 14 -19.94 -5.28 18.61
C ASP A 14 -18.76 -6.26 18.78
N HIS A 15 -18.28 -6.85 17.67
CA HIS A 15 -17.11 -7.72 17.64
C HIS A 15 -15.79 -6.95 17.57
N LEU A 16 -15.84 -5.62 17.45
CA LEU A 16 -14.67 -4.73 17.46
C LEU A 16 -14.54 -4.02 18.81
N SER A 17 -13.33 -3.94 19.35
CA SER A 17 -13.07 -3.04 20.47
C SER A 17 -13.21 -1.58 20.00
N ARG A 18 -13.58 -0.68 20.92
CA ARG A 18 -13.68 0.76 20.63
C ARG A 18 -12.40 1.30 20.04
N ARG A 19 -11.25 0.91 20.58
CA ARG A 19 -9.94 1.32 20.07
C ARG A 19 -9.72 0.88 18.63
N THR A 20 -10.05 -0.38 18.29
CA THR A 20 -9.91 -0.90 16.93
C THR A 20 -10.85 -0.17 15.98
N HIS A 21 -12.11 0.05 16.40
CA HIS A 21 -13.07 0.83 15.60
C HIS A 21 -12.53 2.23 15.26
N ASP A 22 -11.99 2.95 16.26
CA ASP A 22 -11.48 4.31 16.05
C ASP A 22 -10.28 4.32 15.07
N ILE A 23 -9.36 3.36 15.19
CA ILE A 23 -8.23 3.20 14.26
C ILE A 23 -8.71 2.93 12.83
N LEU A 24 -9.66 2.01 12.65
CA LEU A 24 -10.18 1.67 11.33
C LEU A 24 -10.96 2.84 10.71
N LYS A 25 -11.70 3.58 11.54
CA LYS A 25 -12.38 4.80 11.09
C LYS A 25 -11.40 5.88 10.63
N GLU A 26 -10.33 6.12 11.37
CA GLU A 26 -9.26 7.05 11.00
C GLU A 26 -8.64 6.66 9.64
N ARG A 27 -8.39 5.37 9.42
CA ARG A 27 -7.86 4.86 8.14
C ARG A 27 -8.79 5.09 6.95
N LEU A 28 -10.11 5.08 7.14
CA LEU A 28 -11.07 5.41 6.07
C LEU A 28 -11.02 6.90 5.68
N GLU A 29 -10.65 7.77 6.61
CA GLU A 29 -10.61 9.22 6.41
C GLU A 29 -9.25 9.69 5.85
N GLU A 30 -8.24 8.82 5.82
CA GLU A 30 -6.86 9.17 5.47
C GLU A 30 -6.67 9.75 4.07
N ASP A 31 -7.48 9.36 3.10
CA ASP A 31 -7.33 9.78 1.70
C ASP A 31 -7.95 11.14 1.39
N SER A 32 -8.67 11.74 2.31
CA SER A 32 -9.59 12.86 2.03
C SER A 32 -8.92 14.21 1.77
N SER A 33 -7.66 14.40 2.16
CA SER A 33 -6.85 15.56 1.76
C SER A 33 -5.41 15.41 2.23
N GLY A 34 -4.44 15.61 1.38
CA GLY A 34 -3.06 15.64 1.85
C GLY A 34 -2.04 15.95 0.76
N THR A 35 -1.09 16.77 1.15
CA THR A 35 0.16 16.94 0.41
C THR A 35 1.19 15.97 0.97
N PRO A 36 2.13 15.48 0.15
CA PRO A 36 3.25 14.69 0.62
C PRO A 36 4.04 15.45 1.69
N ARG A 37 4.55 14.73 2.67
CA ARG A 37 5.27 15.29 3.84
C ARG A 37 6.75 14.99 3.80
N THR A 38 7.13 13.89 3.17
CA THR A 38 8.47 13.32 3.20
C THR A 38 9.15 13.42 1.85
N LEU A 39 8.45 13.02 0.80
CA LEU A 39 8.98 12.95 -0.56
C LEU A 39 8.92 14.31 -1.26
N SER A 40 9.92 14.60 -2.09
CA SER A 40 9.86 15.73 -3.01
C SER A 40 8.71 15.56 -4.02
N SER A 41 8.26 16.66 -4.63
CA SER A 41 7.19 16.61 -5.63
C SER A 41 7.50 15.68 -6.80
N THR A 42 8.75 15.65 -7.24
CA THR A 42 9.19 14.76 -8.33
C THR A 42 9.13 13.30 -7.88
N ALA A 43 9.69 12.95 -6.72
CA ALA A 43 9.65 11.61 -6.19
C ALA A 43 8.21 11.15 -5.95
N PHE A 44 7.37 12.01 -5.38
CA PHE A 44 5.96 11.70 -5.15
C PHE A 44 5.20 11.40 -6.45
N SER A 45 5.39 12.20 -7.51
CA SER A 45 4.76 11.93 -8.83
C SER A 45 5.23 10.60 -9.45
N VAL A 46 6.49 10.21 -9.21
CA VAL A 46 6.98 8.89 -9.62
C VAL A 46 6.27 7.79 -8.83
N LEU A 47 6.12 7.96 -7.52
CA LEU A 47 5.43 6.99 -6.67
C LEU A 47 3.96 6.85 -7.06
N GLU A 48 3.23 7.95 -7.29
CA GLU A 48 1.85 7.92 -7.76
C GLU A 48 1.71 7.06 -9.03
N ARG A 49 2.61 7.27 -10.00
CA ARG A 49 2.61 6.50 -11.25
C ARG A 49 2.96 5.02 -11.02
N LEU A 50 3.91 4.75 -10.14
CA LEU A 50 4.42 3.41 -9.86
C LEU A 50 3.35 2.52 -9.20
N VAL A 51 2.64 3.06 -8.21
CA VAL A 51 1.64 2.30 -7.46
C VAL A 51 0.43 1.91 -8.31
N THR A 52 0.07 2.68 -9.34
CA THR A 52 -1.04 2.33 -10.24
C THR A 52 -0.78 1.06 -11.04
N VAL A 53 0.48 0.81 -11.41
CA VAL A 53 0.87 -0.39 -12.16
C VAL A 53 1.24 -1.54 -11.22
N LEU A 54 1.87 -1.21 -10.08
CA LEU A 54 2.28 -2.22 -9.10
C LEU A 54 1.09 -2.93 -8.46
N LEU A 55 0.01 -2.20 -8.19
CA LEU A 55 -1.19 -2.71 -7.54
C LEU A 55 -2.45 -2.11 -8.17
N PRO A 56 -3.00 -2.71 -9.23
CA PRO A 56 -4.30 -2.34 -9.79
C PRO A 56 -5.39 -2.60 -8.75
N GLN A 57 -6.13 -1.56 -8.35
CA GLN A 57 -7.07 -1.59 -7.24
C GLN A 57 -8.52 -1.80 -7.68
N GLU A 58 -8.84 -1.48 -8.92
CA GLU A 58 -10.20 -1.36 -9.44
C GLU A 58 -10.98 -2.66 -9.37
N GLU A 59 -10.30 -3.80 -9.55
CA GLU A 59 -10.91 -5.13 -9.48
C GLU A 59 -11.34 -5.50 -8.06
N ILE A 60 -10.60 -5.00 -7.06
CA ILE A 60 -10.87 -5.28 -5.65
C ILE A 60 -11.87 -4.28 -5.06
N LEU A 61 -11.78 -3.02 -5.42
CA LEU A 61 -12.54 -1.92 -4.82
C LEU A 61 -13.67 -1.37 -5.70
N ASP A 62 -14.17 -2.16 -6.66
CA ASP A 62 -15.32 -1.78 -7.52
C ASP A 62 -15.14 -0.38 -8.16
N GLN A 63 -14.01 -0.17 -8.85
CA GLN A 63 -13.63 1.10 -9.51
C GLN A 63 -13.27 2.24 -8.56
N GLN A 64 -13.16 1.99 -7.27
CA GLN A 64 -12.58 2.95 -6.32
C GLN A 64 -11.07 2.75 -6.23
N THR A 65 -10.36 3.80 -5.87
CA THR A 65 -8.92 3.74 -5.63
C THR A 65 -8.56 4.43 -4.32
N LEU A 66 -7.59 3.87 -3.61
CA LEU A 66 -6.96 4.49 -2.45
C LEU A 66 -5.77 5.31 -2.92
N ASN A 67 -5.49 6.42 -2.26
CA ASN A 67 -4.24 7.16 -2.50
C ASN A 67 -3.07 6.47 -1.80
N LEU A 68 -2.61 5.34 -2.35
CA LEU A 68 -1.51 4.56 -1.78
C LEU A 68 -0.20 5.32 -1.72
N ALA A 69 0.08 6.18 -2.71
CA ALA A 69 1.28 7.01 -2.70
C ALA A 69 1.30 7.95 -1.49
N LEU A 70 0.18 8.59 -1.17
CA LEU A 70 0.05 9.47 -0.02
C LEU A 70 0.16 8.69 1.30
N ARG A 71 -0.41 7.49 1.36
CA ARG A 71 -0.33 6.62 2.55
C ARG A 71 1.10 6.20 2.82
N VAL A 72 1.82 5.74 1.80
CA VAL A 72 3.25 5.42 1.91
C VAL A 72 4.07 6.64 2.33
N ASP A 73 3.88 7.81 1.71
CA ASP A 73 4.59 9.03 2.10
C ASP A 73 4.38 9.38 3.59
N ARG A 74 3.16 9.20 4.09
CA ARG A 74 2.84 9.42 5.51
C ARG A 74 3.54 8.42 6.44
N THR A 75 3.60 7.14 6.07
CA THR A 75 4.33 6.14 6.87
C THR A 75 5.82 6.47 6.93
N LEU A 76 6.41 7.04 5.86
CA LEU A 76 7.80 7.47 5.83
C LEU A 76 8.08 8.65 6.78
N SER A 77 7.08 9.45 7.14
CA SER A 77 7.21 10.57 8.08
C SER A 77 7.13 10.16 9.56
N GLY A 78 6.68 8.93 9.83
CA GLY A 78 6.48 8.40 11.18
C GLY A 78 7.65 7.57 11.69
N PRO A 79 7.56 7.07 12.93
CA PRO A 79 8.48 6.08 13.44
C PRO A 79 8.30 4.77 12.64
N ARG A 80 9.38 4.28 12.09
CA ARG A 80 9.41 3.01 11.38
C ARG A 80 10.25 2.02 12.18
N ASP A 81 9.57 1.06 12.79
CA ASP A 81 10.15 0.00 13.59
C ASP A 81 10.18 -1.28 12.75
N GLY A 82 11.10 -1.37 11.82
CA GLY A 82 11.15 -2.53 10.94
C GLY A 82 12.57 -2.95 10.60
N TRP A 83 12.66 -4.16 10.09
CA TRP A 83 13.88 -4.63 9.47
C TRP A 83 14.08 -3.90 8.13
N ARG A 84 15.32 -3.50 7.86
CA ARG A 84 15.72 -2.91 6.59
C ARG A 84 17.06 -3.49 6.14
N PHE A 85 17.32 -3.39 4.86
CA PHE A 85 18.60 -3.78 4.31
C PHE A 85 19.71 -2.81 4.74
N ALA A 86 20.79 -3.35 5.32
CA ALA A 86 21.90 -2.54 5.84
C ALA A 86 22.61 -1.72 4.74
N GLU A 87 22.49 -2.12 3.50
CA GLU A 87 23.08 -1.45 2.33
C GLU A 87 22.22 -0.29 1.80
N LEU A 88 20.99 -0.14 2.29
CA LEU A 88 20.15 1.01 1.96
C LEU A 88 20.42 2.16 2.93
N PRO A 89 20.26 3.42 2.48
CA PRO A 89 20.16 4.56 3.39
C PRO A 89 18.97 4.44 4.34
N SER A 90 18.74 5.44 5.22
CA SER A 90 17.51 5.52 6.00
C SER A 90 16.28 5.51 5.09
N ASP A 91 15.16 4.97 5.57
CA ASP A 91 13.98 4.71 4.73
C ASP A 91 13.56 5.93 3.88
N SER A 92 13.37 7.09 4.50
CA SER A 92 13.00 8.30 3.75
C SER A 92 14.01 8.67 2.67
N GLN A 93 15.30 8.49 2.94
CA GLN A 93 16.36 8.74 1.95
C GLN A 93 16.39 7.67 0.86
N ALA A 94 16.21 6.40 1.23
CA ALA A 94 16.18 5.31 0.25
C ALA A 94 15.01 5.47 -0.72
N TRP A 95 13.84 5.82 -0.21
CA TRP A 95 12.67 6.08 -1.04
C TRP A 95 12.85 7.27 -1.97
N GLU A 96 13.31 8.41 -1.44
CA GLU A 96 13.59 9.59 -2.26
C GLU A 96 14.61 9.26 -3.37
N GLN A 97 15.74 8.65 -3.01
CA GLN A 97 16.80 8.33 -3.97
C GLN A 97 16.35 7.29 -5.01
N ALA A 98 15.59 6.28 -4.63
CA ALA A 98 15.08 5.27 -5.55
C ALA A 98 14.13 5.87 -6.59
N LEU A 99 13.16 6.67 -6.14
CA LEU A 99 12.19 7.31 -7.02
C LEU A 99 12.85 8.31 -7.98
N LEU A 100 13.82 9.08 -7.49
CA LEU A 100 14.62 9.97 -8.34
C LEU A 100 15.52 9.17 -9.33
N THR A 101 16.03 8.00 -8.94
CA THR A 101 16.76 7.11 -9.85
C THR A 101 15.89 6.67 -11.02
N LEU A 102 14.64 6.29 -10.75
CA LEU A 102 13.68 5.91 -11.80
C LEU A 102 13.36 7.09 -12.72
N ASN A 103 13.19 8.30 -12.17
CA ASN A 103 12.91 9.48 -12.98
C ASN A 103 14.09 9.85 -13.89
N ASP A 104 15.31 9.78 -13.39
CA ASP A 104 16.51 10.07 -14.18
C ASP A 104 16.70 9.06 -15.30
N LEU A 105 16.51 7.77 -15.02
CA LEU A 105 16.57 6.71 -16.03
C LEU A 105 15.48 6.87 -17.09
N SER A 106 14.26 7.19 -16.68
CA SER A 106 13.16 7.48 -17.61
C SER A 106 13.48 8.64 -18.52
N THR A 107 13.98 9.74 -17.95
CA THR A 107 14.36 10.92 -18.72
C THR A 107 15.48 10.60 -19.70
N SER A 108 16.47 9.80 -19.29
CA SER A 108 17.57 9.39 -20.16
C SER A 108 17.15 8.45 -21.29
N GLN A 109 16.22 7.51 -21.03
CA GLN A 109 15.83 6.48 -22.00
C GLN A 109 14.68 6.89 -22.91
N PHE A 110 13.74 7.67 -22.40
CA PHE A 110 12.48 8.01 -23.08
C PHE A 110 12.30 9.50 -23.33
N GLU A 111 13.23 10.34 -22.88
CA GLU A 111 13.15 11.81 -22.93
C GLU A 111 11.87 12.34 -22.23
N ARG A 112 11.37 11.60 -21.24
CA ARG A 112 10.15 11.91 -20.49
C ARG A 112 10.32 11.62 -19.00
N PRO A 113 9.67 12.39 -18.10
CA PRO A 113 9.62 12.05 -16.68
C PRO A 113 8.87 10.72 -16.48
N PHE A 114 9.25 9.97 -15.46
CA PHE A 114 8.68 8.66 -15.15
C PHE A 114 7.14 8.70 -14.98
N SER A 115 6.63 9.78 -14.40
CA SER A 115 5.19 9.99 -14.20
C SER A 115 4.36 10.01 -15.49
N LEU A 116 4.99 10.19 -16.65
CA LEU A 116 4.32 10.23 -17.95
C LEU A 116 4.58 8.95 -18.80
N LEU A 117 5.17 7.92 -18.21
CA LEU A 117 5.36 6.65 -18.92
C LEU A 117 4.05 5.86 -19.02
N GLU A 118 3.93 5.09 -20.11
CA GLU A 118 2.85 4.12 -20.28
C GLU A 118 3.01 2.91 -19.35
N ASP A 119 1.91 2.19 -19.04
CA ASP A 119 1.90 1.05 -18.12
C ASP A 119 2.94 -0.01 -18.45
N SER A 120 3.10 -0.33 -19.74
CA SER A 120 4.07 -1.32 -20.19
C SER A 120 5.53 -0.92 -19.89
N ALA A 121 5.85 0.36 -19.97
CA ALA A 121 7.19 0.85 -19.64
C ALA A 121 7.43 0.84 -18.13
N VAL A 122 6.42 1.21 -17.33
CA VAL A 122 6.49 1.12 -15.87
C VAL A 122 6.64 -0.34 -15.42
N ALA A 123 5.86 -1.26 -15.99
CA ALA A 123 5.97 -2.69 -15.71
C ALA A 123 7.38 -3.22 -16.04
N ALA A 124 7.94 -2.83 -17.18
CA ALA A 124 9.31 -3.21 -17.55
C ALA A 124 10.36 -2.70 -16.53
N PHE A 125 10.20 -1.50 -15.98
CA PHE A 125 11.04 -1.02 -14.88
C PHE A 125 10.89 -1.85 -13.62
N LEU A 126 9.66 -2.22 -13.24
CA LEU A 126 9.38 -3.08 -12.06
C LEU A 126 10.05 -4.45 -12.20
N ASP A 127 9.94 -5.08 -13.36
CA ASP A 127 10.57 -6.36 -13.65
C ASP A 127 12.11 -6.25 -13.61
N ALA A 128 12.66 -5.26 -14.30
CA ALA A 128 14.09 -5.03 -14.34
C ALA A 128 14.70 -4.65 -12.98
N MET A 129 13.94 -3.96 -12.09
CA MET A 129 14.35 -3.76 -10.69
C MET A 129 14.45 -5.09 -9.94
N GLY A 130 13.44 -5.96 -10.08
CA GLY A 130 13.45 -7.29 -9.47
C GLY A 130 14.65 -8.14 -9.89
N GLU A 131 15.12 -7.95 -11.13
CA GLU A 131 16.30 -8.62 -11.70
C GLU A 131 17.63 -7.93 -11.35
N GLY A 132 17.62 -6.80 -10.65
CA GLY A 132 18.84 -6.04 -10.31
C GLY A 132 19.49 -5.36 -11.50
N LYS A 133 18.71 -4.98 -12.53
CA LYS A 133 19.19 -4.35 -13.78
C LYS A 133 18.94 -2.84 -13.83
N VAL A 134 18.24 -2.28 -12.86
CA VAL A 134 17.88 -0.86 -12.77
C VAL A 134 18.64 -0.19 -11.64
N GLY A 135 19.28 0.93 -11.91
CA GLY A 135 19.98 1.72 -10.89
C GLY A 135 21.01 2.66 -11.51
N LEU A 136 21.52 3.58 -10.72
CA LEU A 136 22.55 4.53 -11.08
C LEU A 136 23.64 4.55 -9.99
N ASP A 137 24.88 4.35 -10.40
CA ASP A 137 26.04 4.46 -9.50
C ASP A 137 26.55 5.91 -9.44
N THR A 138 25.67 6.79 -8.94
CA THR A 138 25.94 8.22 -8.82
C THR A 138 25.51 8.73 -7.45
N PRO A 139 26.05 9.84 -6.94
CA PRO A 139 25.66 10.39 -5.65
C PRO A 139 24.16 10.64 -5.54
N ASN A 140 23.58 10.28 -4.40
CA ASN A 140 22.14 10.43 -4.08
C ASN A 140 21.21 9.67 -5.03
N ARG A 141 21.71 8.57 -5.60
CA ARG A 141 20.92 7.58 -6.38
C ARG A 141 21.20 6.18 -5.85
N LEU A 142 20.32 5.26 -6.09
CA LEU A 142 20.52 3.86 -5.73
C LEU A 142 21.12 3.09 -6.91
N ASN A 143 22.17 2.33 -6.62
CA ASN A 143 22.76 1.41 -7.59
C ASN A 143 21.85 0.19 -7.82
N PRO A 144 22.13 -0.66 -8.85
CA PRO A 144 21.24 -1.79 -9.19
C PRO A 144 20.94 -2.75 -8.02
N SER A 145 21.94 -3.07 -7.19
CA SER A 145 21.76 -3.94 -6.04
C SER A 145 20.87 -3.31 -4.97
N GLN A 146 21.02 -2.01 -4.74
CA GLN A 146 20.19 -1.26 -3.80
C GLN A 146 18.75 -1.12 -4.33
N MET A 147 18.56 -0.84 -5.62
CA MET A 147 17.24 -0.77 -6.25
C MET A 147 16.50 -2.11 -6.14
N GLN A 148 17.19 -3.23 -6.34
CA GLN A 148 16.60 -4.56 -6.17
C GLN A 148 16.09 -4.80 -4.74
N LYS A 149 16.85 -4.38 -3.73
CA LYS A 149 16.45 -4.48 -2.31
C LYS A 149 15.29 -3.55 -2.01
N TRP A 150 15.37 -2.30 -2.45
CA TRP A 150 14.29 -1.33 -2.27
C TRP A 150 12.98 -1.77 -2.96
N ALA A 151 13.04 -2.50 -4.07
CA ALA A 151 11.85 -3.04 -4.73
C ALA A 151 11.07 -4.03 -3.85
N LEU A 152 11.70 -4.67 -2.87
CA LEU A 152 11.03 -5.49 -1.87
C LEU A 152 10.29 -4.61 -0.85
N ASP A 153 10.95 -3.56 -0.35
CA ASP A 153 10.34 -2.60 0.56
C ASP A 153 9.16 -1.87 -0.10
N LEU A 154 9.31 -1.47 -1.37
CA LEU A 154 8.24 -0.88 -2.16
C LEU A 154 6.98 -1.78 -2.19
N ARG A 155 7.15 -3.06 -2.50
CA ARG A 155 6.02 -4.01 -2.55
C ARG A 155 5.40 -4.21 -1.18
N ALA A 156 6.23 -4.38 -0.15
CA ALA A 156 5.76 -4.59 1.22
C ALA A 156 4.95 -3.41 1.72
N ASP A 157 5.46 -2.19 1.62
CA ASP A 157 4.82 -0.99 2.13
C ASP A 157 3.52 -0.66 1.37
N VAL A 158 3.51 -0.82 0.05
CA VAL A 158 2.30 -0.59 -0.75
C VAL A 158 1.21 -1.60 -0.40
N ILE A 159 1.56 -2.89 -0.26
CA ILE A 159 0.61 -3.94 0.13
C ILE A 159 0.13 -3.71 1.56
N GLU A 160 1.00 -3.35 2.49
CA GLU A 160 0.64 -3.04 3.88
C GLU A 160 -0.37 -1.88 3.93
N CYS A 161 -0.09 -0.77 3.23
CA CYS A 161 -1.00 0.37 3.15
C CYS A 161 -2.36 -0.01 2.53
N PHE A 162 -2.37 -0.90 1.54
CA PHE A 162 -3.58 -1.39 0.90
C PHE A 162 -4.41 -2.27 1.85
N LEU A 163 -3.80 -3.27 2.45
CA LEU A 163 -4.46 -4.21 3.36
C LEU A 163 -4.88 -3.57 4.69
N ALA A 164 -4.30 -2.42 5.04
CA ALA A 164 -4.70 -1.67 6.22
C ALA A 164 -6.07 -0.98 6.07
N ASP A 165 -6.57 -0.83 4.84
CA ASP A 165 -7.85 -0.16 4.59
C ASP A 165 -9.04 -1.09 4.92
N PRO A 166 -10.01 -0.62 5.73
CA PRO A 166 -11.17 -1.43 6.11
C PRO A 166 -12.02 -1.90 4.93
N ARG A 167 -12.10 -1.13 3.84
CA ARG A 167 -12.85 -1.53 2.62
C ARG A 167 -12.20 -2.71 1.94
N VAL A 168 -10.86 -2.72 1.90
CA VAL A 168 -10.08 -3.85 1.38
C VAL A 168 -10.27 -5.08 2.27
N GLN A 169 -10.20 -4.89 3.59
CA GLN A 169 -10.42 -5.98 4.56
C GLN A 169 -11.81 -6.61 4.40
N ASP A 170 -12.86 -5.80 4.26
CA ASP A 170 -14.22 -6.27 4.02
C ASP A 170 -14.32 -7.07 2.71
N ARG A 171 -13.71 -6.55 1.63
CA ARG A 171 -13.72 -7.20 0.32
C ARG A 171 -13.00 -8.56 0.31
N LEU A 172 -11.88 -8.63 1.00
CA LEU A 172 -11.08 -9.85 1.12
C LEU A 172 -11.62 -10.83 2.19
N GLY A 173 -12.65 -10.43 2.93
CA GLY A 173 -13.20 -11.24 4.02
C GLY A 173 -12.23 -11.41 5.19
N MET A 174 -11.44 -10.39 5.49
CA MET A 174 -10.48 -10.43 6.59
C MET A 174 -11.18 -10.19 7.92
N SER A 175 -11.06 -11.15 8.84
CA SER A 175 -11.70 -11.13 10.15
C SER A 175 -10.74 -10.90 11.33
N ALA A 176 -9.46 -10.65 11.07
CA ALA A 176 -8.44 -10.54 12.10
C ALA A 176 -8.71 -9.46 13.17
N ASN A 177 -9.50 -8.44 12.82
CA ASN A 177 -9.89 -7.37 13.74
C ASN A 177 -11.16 -7.70 14.56
N LEU A 178 -11.90 -8.75 14.19
CA LEU A 178 -13.14 -9.17 14.84
C LEU A 178 -12.83 -10.13 15.98
N ASN A 179 -12.18 -9.62 17.02
CA ASN A 179 -11.66 -10.41 18.13
C ASN A 179 -12.44 -10.24 19.44
N GLY A 180 -13.65 -9.73 19.35
CA GLY A 180 -14.52 -9.38 20.49
C GLY A 180 -14.50 -7.88 20.76
N GLY A 181 -15.54 -7.41 21.46
CA GLY A 181 -15.64 -6.02 21.90
C GLY A 181 -14.70 -5.70 23.07
N ASP A 182 -15.03 -4.63 23.82
CA ASP A 182 -14.25 -4.20 24.97
C ASP A 182 -14.46 -5.11 26.22
N GLU A 183 -15.53 -5.91 26.25
CA GLU A 183 -15.96 -6.64 27.46
C GLU A 183 -15.48 -8.10 27.48
N ARG A 184 -15.27 -8.71 26.33
CA ARG A 184 -14.80 -10.10 26.28
C ARG A 184 -14.01 -10.39 25.01
N PHE A 185 -13.04 -11.27 25.15
CA PHE A 185 -12.33 -11.84 24.02
C PHE A 185 -13.24 -12.81 23.25
N GLN A 186 -13.28 -12.70 21.94
CA GLN A 186 -14.06 -13.59 21.10
C GLN A 186 -13.19 -14.76 20.63
N GLY A 187 -13.74 -15.99 20.80
CA GLY A 187 -13.19 -17.18 20.18
C GLY A 187 -13.91 -17.53 18.88
N PHE A 188 -13.45 -18.55 18.20
CA PHE A 188 -14.11 -19.18 17.06
C PHE A 188 -14.93 -20.37 17.56
N GLU A 189 -16.17 -20.49 17.11
CA GLU A 189 -17.06 -21.62 17.38
C GLU A 189 -17.03 -22.61 16.20
N THR A 190 -16.83 -22.08 14.99
CA THR A 190 -16.77 -22.84 13.75
C THR A 190 -15.31 -23.13 13.39
N VAL A 191 -14.90 -24.42 13.47
CA VAL A 191 -13.48 -24.79 13.34
C VAL A 191 -13.18 -25.68 12.14
N GLN A 192 -14.14 -25.87 11.23
CA GLN A 192 -13.95 -26.69 10.05
C GLN A 192 -13.44 -25.87 8.85
N ALA A 193 -12.78 -26.55 7.92
CA ALA A 193 -12.30 -25.89 6.71
C ALA A 193 -13.49 -25.34 5.88
N ASN A 194 -13.36 -24.08 5.44
CA ASN A 194 -14.36 -23.34 4.68
C ASN A 194 -15.68 -23.02 5.41
N GLU A 195 -15.74 -23.21 6.70
CA GLU A 195 -16.81 -22.68 7.55
C GLU A 195 -16.39 -21.31 8.07
N ARG A 196 -17.36 -20.41 8.19
CA ARG A 196 -17.15 -19.03 8.65
C ARG A 196 -18.11 -18.76 9.81
N GLU A 197 -17.66 -17.91 10.70
CA GLU A 197 -18.53 -17.36 11.73
C GLU A 197 -19.54 -16.38 11.13
N ASP A 198 -20.70 -16.25 11.73
CA ASP A 198 -21.78 -15.37 11.23
C ASP A 198 -21.38 -13.90 11.17
N PHE A 199 -20.41 -13.50 12.01
CA PHE A 199 -19.90 -12.13 12.07
C PHE A 199 -18.75 -11.84 11.11
N GLU A 200 -18.18 -12.85 10.46
CA GLU A 200 -17.06 -12.64 9.53
C GLU A 200 -17.51 -11.97 8.23
N PRO A 201 -16.73 -11.01 7.69
CA PRO A 201 -17.04 -10.39 6.40
C PRO A 201 -17.14 -11.43 5.30
N ALA A 202 -18.18 -11.35 4.48
CA ALA A 202 -18.31 -12.22 3.31
C ALA A 202 -17.33 -11.77 2.22
N THR A 203 -16.56 -12.71 1.65
CA THR A 203 -15.68 -12.43 0.50
C THR A 203 -16.52 -11.99 -0.70
N LYS A 204 -16.29 -10.78 -1.20
CA LYS A 204 -17.03 -10.21 -2.34
C LYS A 204 -16.29 -10.35 -3.66
N ILE A 205 -15.08 -10.89 -3.65
CA ILE A 205 -14.30 -11.14 -4.86
C ILE A 205 -14.87 -12.37 -5.52
N SER A 206 -15.49 -12.18 -6.69
CA SER A 206 -15.87 -13.29 -7.55
C SER A 206 -14.59 -13.96 -8.04
N SER A 207 -14.41 -15.25 -7.75
CA SER A 207 -13.35 -16.03 -8.40
C SER A 207 -13.64 -15.98 -9.90
N ALA A 208 -12.85 -15.18 -10.63
CA ALA A 208 -12.81 -15.31 -12.08
C ALA A 208 -12.30 -16.72 -12.37
N ALA A 209 -13.20 -17.54 -12.88
CA ALA A 209 -12.92 -18.89 -13.35
C ALA A 209 -12.16 -18.84 -14.67
#